data_98382b3ac0b8193165f970e6dceb1bd3
#
_entry.id   98382b3ac0b8193165f970e6dceb1bd3
#
_cell.length_a   1.000
_cell.length_b   1.000
_cell.length_c   1.000
_cell.angle_alpha   90.00
_cell.angle_beta   90.00
_cell.angle_gamma   90.00
#
_symmetry.space_group_name_H-M   'P 1'
#
loop_
_entity.id
_entity.type
_entity.pdbx_description
1 polymer ?
#
loop_
_entity_poly.entity_id
_entity_poly.type
_entity_poly.pdbx_seq_one_letter_code
_entity_poly.pdbx_strand_id
1 'polypeptide(L)'
;MSNSFNHQSFLKAGAEKEQEFANLLVLRNGGVISHSDRSTDIKDHIDLFWTKDNKTFSFDVKGLKKSNRSDINTDSSIHWIEISNVRGNPGWLYGKADYIAFETDKEWLLVKRRKLIDLINSKVIDTAVKNTKELYTYYQRYGKKDIIVKVLTKDLAEIASKTISKWEN
;
A
#
# COMPACT_ATOMS: atom_id res chain seq x y z
N MET A 1 -12.26 26.12 -6.63
CA MET A 1 -10.78 26.24 -6.64
C MET A 1 -10.05 25.46 -5.50
N SER A 2 -10.71 24.65 -4.66
CA SER A 2 -10.05 23.95 -3.52
C SER A 2 -9.51 22.53 -3.80
N ASN A 3 -9.78 21.95 -4.98
CA ASN A 3 -9.41 20.55 -5.26
C ASN A 3 -7.95 20.33 -5.71
N SER A 4 -7.28 21.32 -6.26
CA SER A 4 -5.90 21.17 -6.76
C SER A 4 -4.86 21.17 -5.64
N PHE A 5 -5.08 21.96 -4.60
CA PHE A 5 -4.15 22.07 -3.45
C PHE A 5 -4.08 20.77 -2.64
N ASN A 6 -5.22 20.12 -2.42
CA ASN A 6 -5.27 18.82 -1.72
C ASN A 6 -4.60 17.69 -2.52
N HIS A 7 -4.74 17.69 -3.85
CA HIS A 7 -4.14 16.64 -4.68
C HIS A 7 -2.61 16.68 -4.66
N GLN A 8 -2.01 17.88 -4.74
CA GLN A 8 -0.54 18.05 -4.68
C GLN A 8 0.04 17.65 -3.33
N SER A 9 -0.65 17.95 -2.22
CA SER A 9 -0.19 17.55 -0.88
C SER A 9 -0.21 16.02 -0.68
N PHE A 10 -1.19 15.31 -1.24
CA PHE A 10 -1.24 13.86 -1.20
C PHE A 10 -0.15 13.19 -2.04
N LEU A 11 0.14 13.72 -3.22
CA LEU A 11 1.24 13.23 -4.06
C LEU A 11 2.60 13.43 -3.38
N LYS A 12 2.81 14.59 -2.77
CA LYS A 12 4.04 14.90 -2.02
C LYS A 12 4.22 13.95 -0.83
N ALA A 13 3.18 13.73 -0.04
CA ALA A 13 3.23 12.80 1.09
C ALA A 13 3.51 11.35 0.65
N GLY A 14 2.98 10.91 -0.50
CA GLY A 14 3.30 9.61 -1.09
C GLY A 14 4.78 9.48 -1.44
N ALA A 15 5.32 10.45 -2.19
CA ALA A 15 6.72 10.48 -2.59
C ALA A 15 7.69 10.53 -1.40
N GLU A 16 7.33 11.22 -0.31
CA GLU A 16 8.12 11.24 0.92
C GLU A 16 8.20 9.84 1.57
N LYS A 17 7.10 9.08 1.56
CA LYS A 17 7.06 7.72 2.10
C LYS A 17 7.82 6.71 1.24
N GLU A 18 7.74 6.83 -0.07
CA GLU A 18 8.54 6.05 -1.00
C GLU A 18 10.04 6.28 -0.77
N GLN A 19 10.46 7.53 -0.60
CA GLN A 19 11.86 7.87 -0.34
C GLN A 19 12.33 7.40 1.05
N GLU A 20 11.49 7.51 2.09
CA GLU A 20 11.77 6.97 3.42
C GLU A 20 12.03 5.47 3.36
N PHE A 21 11.11 4.74 2.72
CA PHE A 21 11.25 3.29 2.54
C PHE A 21 12.50 2.92 1.75
N ALA A 22 12.76 3.59 0.61
CA ALA A 22 13.92 3.35 -0.23
C ALA A 22 15.24 3.51 0.55
N ASN A 23 15.36 4.60 1.31
CA ASN A 23 16.54 4.87 2.13
C ASN A 23 16.77 3.79 3.20
N LEU A 24 15.70 3.39 3.90
CA LEU A 24 15.79 2.33 4.92
C LEU A 24 16.12 0.97 4.30
N LEU A 25 15.55 0.65 3.14
CA LEU A 25 15.82 -0.61 2.45
C LEU A 25 17.30 -0.73 2.10
N VAL A 26 17.91 0.33 1.55
CA VAL A 26 19.35 0.36 1.24
C VAL A 26 20.19 0.36 2.51
N LEU A 27 19.86 1.18 3.50
CA LEU A 27 20.59 1.27 4.77
C LEU A 27 20.69 -0.09 5.47
N ARG A 28 19.59 -0.85 5.49
CA ARG A 28 19.50 -2.13 6.22
C ARG A 28 19.97 -3.35 5.42
N ASN A 29 19.90 -3.28 4.09
CA ASN A 29 20.11 -4.45 3.25
C ASN A 29 21.20 -4.23 2.19
N GLY A 30 21.68 -3.01 1.99
CA GLY A 30 22.52 -2.66 0.85
C GLY A 30 21.74 -2.67 -0.46
N GLY A 31 22.45 -2.74 -1.59
CA GLY A 31 21.85 -2.73 -2.92
C GLY A 31 21.61 -1.32 -3.47
N VAL A 32 20.90 -1.23 -4.58
CA VAL A 32 20.66 0.01 -5.32
C VAL A 32 19.15 0.15 -5.59
N ILE A 33 18.64 1.36 -5.46
CA ILE A 33 17.26 1.72 -5.80
C ILE A 33 17.23 2.42 -7.15
N SER A 34 16.21 2.09 -7.94
CA SER A 34 15.74 2.91 -9.06
C SER A 34 14.23 3.14 -8.93
N HIS A 35 13.78 4.37 -9.15
CA HIS A 35 12.36 4.70 -9.15
C HIS A 35 11.74 4.34 -10.50
N SER A 36 10.48 3.92 -10.48
CA SER A 36 9.72 3.68 -11.71
C SER A 36 9.46 5.01 -12.43
N ASP A 37 9.25 4.94 -13.73
CA ASP A 37 8.68 6.07 -14.45
C ASP A 37 7.17 6.19 -14.14
N ARG A 38 6.60 7.37 -14.43
CA ARG A 38 5.18 7.66 -14.16
C ARG A 38 4.22 6.69 -14.88
N SER A 39 4.60 6.18 -16.05
CA SER A 39 3.77 5.24 -16.80
C SER A 39 3.70 3.89 -16.11
N THR A 40 4.83 3.39 -15.63
CA THR A 40 4.95 2.12 -14.89
C THR A 40 4.23 2.21 -13.54
N ASP A 41 4.41 3.33 -12.82
CA ASP A 41 3.69 3.58 -11.55
C ASP A 41 2.17 3.53 -11.76
N ILE A 42 1.63 4.29 -12.72
CA ILE A 42 0.19 4.33 -12.96
C ILE A 42 -0.38 3.02 -13.49
N LYS A 43 0.33 2.35 -14.39
CA LYS A 43 -0.17 1.15 -15.09
C LYS A 43 0.05 -0.12 -14.30
N ASP A 44 1.22 -0.27 -13.72
CA ASP A 44 1.70 -1.51 -13.11
C ASP A 44 1.71 -1.45 -11.58
N HIS A 45 1.47 -0.26 -10.99
CA HIS A 45 1.55 -0.02 -9.54
C HIS A 45 2.88 -0.48 -8.98
N ILE A 46 3.98 0.04 -9.56
CA ILE A 46 5.34 -0.15 -9.10
C ILE A 46 5.93 1.23 -8.83
N ASP A 47 6.33 1.50 -7.60
CA ASP A 47 6.93 2.77 -7.20
C ASP A 47 8.45 2.74 -7.37
N LEU A 48 9.07 1.61 -7.02
CA LEU A 48 10.53 1.47 -7.11
C LEU A 48 10.97 0.02 -7.35
N PHE A 49 12.22 -0.09 -7.83
CA PHE A 49 12.96 -1.34 -7.97
C PHE A 49 14.18 -1.32 -7.04
N TRP A 50 14.45 -2.44 -6.41
CA TRP A 50 15.65 -2.66 -5.60
C TRP A 50 16.45 -3.81 -6.19
N THR A 51 17.73 -3.53 -6.48
CA THR A 51 18.65 -4.51 -7.05
C THR A 51 19.78 -4.81 -6.09
N LYS A 52 19.99 -6.10 -5.79
CA LYS A 52 21.11 -6.60 -5.03
C LYS A 52 21.50 -7.98 -5.52
N ASP A 53 22.82 -8.26 -5.59
CA ASP A 53 23.37 -9.56 -5.99
C ASP A 53 22.77 -10.08 -7.32
N ASN A 54 22.64 -9.20 -8.31
CA ASN A 54 22.04 -9.45 -9.64
C ASN A 54 20.56 -9.88 -9.60
N LYS A 55 19.86 -9.63 -8.50
CA LYS A 55 18.42 -9.85 -8.37
C LYS A 55 17.72 -8.51 -8.21
N THR A 56 16.64 -8.32 -8.95
CA THR A 56 15.81 -7.12 -8.87
C THR A 56 14.42 -7.49 -8.35
N PHE A 57 13.94 -6.71 -7.40
CA PHE A 57 12.58 -6.81 -6.85
C PHE A 57 11.87 -5.48 -7.00
N SER A 58 10.58 -5.53 -7.29
CA SER A 58 9.72 -4.36 -7.44
C SER A 58 8.81 -4.19 -6.24
N PHE A 59 8.58 -2.92 -5.86
CA PHE A 59 7.79 -2.55 -4.69
C PHE A 59 6.72 -1.53 -5.03
N ASP A 60 5.57 -1.71 -4.42
CA ASP A 60 4.48 -0.75 -4.29
C ASP A 60 4.42 -0.30 -2.82
N VAL A 61 4.60 0.98 -2.53
CA VAL A 61 4.79 1.52 -1.17
C VAL A 61 3.50 2.13 -0.65
N LYS A 62 3.04 1.68 0.50
CA LYS A 62 1.79 2.09 1.13
C LYS A 62 2.03 2.67 2.51
N GLY A 63 2.04 4.00 2.59
CA GLY A 63 2.11 4.74 3.86
C GLY A 63 0.83 4.61 4.69
N LEU A 64 0.95 4.90 5.99
CA LEU A 64 -0.17 4.93 6.92
C LEU A 64 -1.29 5.87 6.44
N LYS A 65 -2.52 5.45 6.63
CA LYS A 65 -3.72 6.20 6.30
C LYS A 65 -4.60 6.39 7.53
N LYS A 66 -5.50 7.36 7.44
CA LYS A 66 -6.57 7.55 8.42
C LYS A 66 -7.65 6.49 8.24
N SER A 67 -8.26 6.05 9.33
CA SER A 67 -9.43 5.17 9.27
C SER A 67 -10.65 5.90 8.68
N ASN A 68 -10.84 7.16 9.07
CA ASN A 68 -11.85 8.04 8.51
C ASN A 68 -11.24 9.38 8.08
N ARG A 69 -11.89 10.09 7.17
CA ARG A 69 -11.41 11.42 6.71
C ARG A 69 -11.39 12.47 7.80
N SER A 70 -12.29 12.36 8.78
CA SER A 70 -12.41 13.26 9.92
C SER A 70 -11.34 13.02 10.99
N ASP A 71 -10.64 11.89 10.96
CA ASP A 71 -9.64 11.57 11.96
C ASP A 71 -8.45 12.55 11.83
N ILE A 72 -7.89 12.96 12.96
CA ILE A 72 -6.72 13.84 13.00
C ILE A 72 -5.48 13.03 12.62
N ASN A 73 -5.32 11.84 13.21
CA ASN A 73 -4.14 10.99 13.08
C ASN A 73 -4.38 9.83 12.11
N THR A 74 -3.27 9.26 11.60
CA THR A 74 -3.28 7.97 10.92
C THR A 74 -3.54 6.85 11.91
N ASP A 75 -4.05 5.74 11.42
CA ASP A 75 -4.34 4.54 12.20
C ASP A 75 -3.41 3.41 11.76
N SER A 76 -2.44 3.07 12.60
CA SER A 76 -1.45 2.02 12.31
C SER A 76 -1.98 0.60 12.54
N SER A 77 -3.18 0.46 13.09
CA SER A 77 -3.82 -0.85 13.30
C SER A 77 -4.47 -1.42 12.04
N ILE A 78 -4.69 -0.59 11.02
CA ILE A 78 -5.39 -0.97 9.77
C ILE A 78 -4.67 -0.49 8.52
N HIS A 79 -4.96 -1.17 7.41
CA HIS A 79 -4.62 -0.71 6.06
C HIS A 79 -5.82 -0.82 5.12
N TRP A 80 -5.82 0.06 4.10
CA TRP A 80 -6.80 0.03 3.03
C TRP A 80 -6.22 -0.64 1.79
N ILE A 81 -6.91 -1.67 1.30
CA ILE A 81 -6.53 -2.41 0.09
C ILE A 81 -7.49 -2.01 -1.04
N GLU A 82 -6.96 -1.57 -2.17
CA GLU A 82 -7.78 -1.18 -3.32
C GLU A 82 -7.97 -2.37 -4.27
N ILE A 83 -9.22 -2.81 -4.38
CA ILE A 83 -9.67 -3.89 -5.27
C ILE A 83 -9.95 -3.34 -6.66
N SER A 84 -10.67 -2.20 -6.73
CA SER A 84 -10.85 -1.44 -7.96
C SER A 84 -10.66 0.05 -7.70
N ASN A 85 -10.15 0.77 -8.69
CA ASN A 85 -9.87 2.19 -8.58
C ASN A 85 -11.12 3.05 -8.87
N VAL A 86 -11.01 4.36 -8.73
CA VAL A 86 -12.11 5.33 -8.92
C VAL A 86 -12.74 5.32 -10.32
N ARG A 87 -12.08 4.73 -11.30
CA ARG A 87 -12.58 4.56 -12.67
C ARG A 87 -13.25 3.20 -12.90
N GLY A 88 -13.18 2.30 -11.90
CA GLY A 88 -13.67 0.92 -11.97
C GLY A 88 -12.70 -0.07 -12.61
N ASN A 89 -11.46 0.33 -12.88
CA ASN A 89 -10.40 -0.57 -13.33
C ASN A 89 -9.81 -1.34 -12.13
N PRO A 90 -9.09 -2.47 -12.36
CA PRO A 90 -8.38 -3.16 -11.29
C PRO A 90 -7.55 -2.20 -10.43
N GLY A 91 -7.67 -2.33 -9.13
CA GLY A 91 -6.91 -1.55 -8.16
C GLY A 91 -5.47 -2.05 -8.01
N TRP A 92 -4.69 -1.36 -7.18
CA TRP A 92 -3.28 -1.69 -6.98
C TRP A 92 -3.03 -3.09 -6.40
N LEU A 93 -4.03 -3.73 -5.76
CA LEU A 93 -3.92 -5.13 -5.35
C LEU A 93 -3.54 -6.04 -6.52
N TYR A 94 -4.04 -5.75 -7.71
CA TYR A 94 -3.82 -6.52 -8.94
C TYR A 94 -2.73 -5.92 -9.85
N GLY A 95 -1.91 -5.02 -9.31
CA GLY A 95 -0.73 -4.51 -10.03
C GLY A 95 0.37 -5.56 -10.21
N LYS A 96 1.58 -5.14 -10.58
CA LYS A 96 2.68 -6.04 -10.95
C LYS A 96 3.86 -6.03 -9.99
N ALA A 97 3.89 -5.20 -8.95
CA ALA A 97 4.96 -5.23 -7.96
C ALA A 97 5.08 -6.61 -7.29
N ASP A 98 6.29 -7.07 -7.06
CA ASP A 98 6.56 -8.33 -6.35
C ASP A 98 6.11 -8.26 -4.90
N TYR A 99 6.35 -7.11 -4.27
CA TYR A 99 6.03 -6.84 -2.87
C TYR A 99 5.23 -5.55 -2.73
N ILE A 100 4.39 -5.53 -1.72
CA ILE A 100 3.79 -4.32 -1.19
C ILE A 100 4.46 -4.03 0.14
N ALA A 101 5.02 -2.82 0.28
CA ALA A 101 5.64 -2.36 1.51
C ALA A 101 4.61 -1.55 2.30
N PHE A 102 4.10 -2.11 3.39
CA PHE A 102 3.16 -1.44 4.28
C PHE A 102 3.88 -0.77 5.43
N GLU A 103 3.64 0.52 5.59
CA GLU A 103 4.14 1.28 6.72
C GLU A 103 3.40 0.90 8.00
N THR A 104 4.16 0.75 9.10
CA THR A 104 3.61 0.75 10.47
C THR A 104 4.32 1.82 11.29
N ASP A 105 3.95 1.99 12.55
CA ASP A 105 4.64 2.94 13.43
C ASP A 105 6.11 2.56 13.63
N LYS A 106 6.44 1.26 13.64
CA LYS A 106 7.75 0.74 14.04
C LYS A 106 8.59 0.23 12.88
N GLU A 107 7.95 -0.25 11.82
CA GLU A 107 8.62 -0.97 10.75
C GLU A 107 7.84 -0.91 9.43
N TRP A 108 8.45 -1.39 8.37
CA TRP A 108 7.81 -1.69 7.11
C TRP A 108 7.61 -3.19 6.96
N LEU A 109 6.39 -3.61 6.62
CA LEU A 109 6.04 -5.01 6.35
C LEU A 109 6.15 -5.27 4.86
N LEU A 110 7.02 -6.19 4.43
CA LEU A 110 7.18 -6.59 3.03
C LEU A 110 6.30 -7.80 2.76
N VAL A 111 5.16 -7.58 2.13
CA VAL A 111 4.16 -8.60 1.83
C VAL A 111 4.21 -8.94 0.36
N LYS A 112 4.42 -10.23 0.02
CA LYS A 112 4.29 -10.68 -1.37
C LYS A 112 2.87 -10.43 -1.85
N ARG A 113 2.72 -9.82 -3.03
CA ARG A 113 1.41 -9.52 -3.63
C ARG A 113 0.47 -10.75 -3.63
N ARG A 114 0.97 -11.92 -4.02
CA ARG A 114 0.16 -13.14 -4.04
C ARG A 114 -0.39 -13.50 -2.67
N LYS A 115 0.43 -13.42 -1.62
CA LYS A 115 -0.04 -13.69 -0.24
C LYS A 115 -1.10 -12.70 0.22
N LEU A 116 -1.01 -11.44 -0.21
CA LEU A 116 -2.03 -10.45 0.08
C LEU A 116 -3.36 -10.78 -0.63
N ILE A 117 -3.30 -11.18 -1.89
CA ILE A 117 -4.49 -11.64 -2.64
C ILE A 117 -5.13 -12.84 -1.94
N ASP A 118 -4.31 -13.83 -1.53
CA ASP A 118 -4.79 -15.02 -0.81
C ASP A 118 -5.44 -14.65 0.53
N LEU A 119 -4.86 -13.69 1.28
CA LEU A 119 -5.44 -13.16 2.52
C LEU A 119 -6.80 -12.53 2.27
N ILE A 120 -6.91 -11.65 1.28
CA ILE A 120 -8.18 -10.99 0.94
C ILE A 120 -9.23 -12.05 0.57
N ASN A 121 -8.90 -12.99 -0.30
CA ASN A 121 -9.81 -14.05 -0.73
C ASN A 121 -10.27 -14.96 0.41
N SER A 122 -9.43 -15.16 1.42
CA SER A 122 -9.77 -15.99 2.59
C SER A 122 -10.60 -15.27 3.64
N LYS A 123 -10.41 -13.94 3.79
CA LYS A 123 -11.04 -13.13 4.85
C LYS A 123 -12.32 -12.43 4.39
N VAL A 124 -12.43 -12.09 3.11
CA VAL A 124 -13.64 -11.49 2.55
C VAL A 124 -14.60 -12.62 2.14
N ILE A 125 -15.49 -12.97 3.05
CA ILE A 125 -16.46 -14.07 2.84
C ILE A 125 -17.66 -13.56 1.99
N ASP A 126 -18.15 -12.36 2.31
CA ASP A 126 -19.25 -11.72 1.59
C ASP A 126 -18.69 -10.72 0.58
N THR A 127 -18.87 -11.01 -0.71
CA THR A 127 -18.43 -10.17 -1.82
C THR A 127 -19.41 -9.06 -2.18
N ALA A 128 -20.54 -8.94 -1.47
CA ALA A 128 -21.47 -7.84 -1.66
C ALA A 128 -20.81 -6.52 -1.27
N VAL A 129 -20.90 -5.54 -2.18
CA VAL A 129 -20.34 -4.21 -1.92
C VAL A 129 -21.27 -3.45 -0.98
N LYS A 130 -20.72 -2.94 0.11
CA LYS A 130 -21.44 -2.22 1.16
C LYS A 130 -21.06 -0.74 1.19
N ASN A 131 -21.85 0.04 1.90
CA ASN A 131 -21.57 1.45 2.19
C ASN A 131 -20.94 1.66 3.59
N THR A 132 -20.67 0.58 4.31
CA THR A 132 -20.05 0.58 5.65
C THR A 132 -18.59 0.18 5.60
N LYS A 133 -17.76 0.78 6.46
CA LYS A 133 -16.31 0.58 6.52
C LYS A 133 -15.92 -0.53 7.50
N GLU A 134 -16.57 -1.67 7.42
CA GLU A 134 -16.26 -2.82 8.26
C GLU A 134 -14.97 -3.51 7.80
N LEU A 135 -14.32 -4.25 8.70
CA LEU A 135 -13.15 -5.07 8.37
C LEU A 135 -13.54 -6.17 7.40
N TYR A 136 -12.66 -6.44 6.41
CA TYR A 136 -12.82 -7.52 5.43
C TYR A 136 -14.13 -7.48 4.66
N THR A 137 -14.64 -6.26 4.40
CA THR A 137 -15.86 -6.03 3.65
C THR A 137 -15.55 -5.14 2.44
N TYR A 138 -16.11 -5.45 1.29
CA TYR A 138 -16.02 -4.57 0.12
C TYR A 138 -16.82 -3.30 0.38
N TYR A 139 -16.09 -2.19 0.50
CA TYR A 139 -16.64 -0.87 0.72
C TYR A 139 -16.48 -0.01 -0.53
N GLN A 140 -17.57 0.64 -0.94
CA GLN A 140 -17.58 1.62 -2.03
C GLN A 140 -17.92 3.01 -1.49
N ARG A 141 -17.10 3.98 -1.85
CA ARG A 141 -17.37 5.37 -1.51
C ARG A 141 -18.53 5.90 -2.34
N TYR A 142 -19.39 6.69 -1.71
CA TYR A 142 -20.52 7.32 -2.40
C TYR A 142 -20.06 8.13 -3.63
N GLY A 143 -20.70 7.92 -4.77
CA GLY A 143 -20.39 8.59 -6.04
C GLY A 143 -19.05 8.22 -6.68
N LYS A 144 -18.40 7.14 -6.23
CA LYS A 144 -17.15 6.61 -6.81
C LYS A 144 -17.36 5.18 -7.27
N LYS A 145 -16.47 4.70 -8.15
CA LYS A 145 -16.47 3.30 -8.62
C LYS A 145 -15.41 2.43 -7.91
N ASP A 146 -14.65 3.02 -7.01
CA ASP A 146 -13.61 2.31 -6.28
C ASP A 146 -14.22 1.33 -5.28
N ILE A 147 -13.59 0.17 -5.18
CA ILE A 147 -13.88 -0.83 -4.15
C ILE A 147 -12.62 -0.99 -3.32
N ILE A 148 -12.74 -0.78 -2.02
CA ILE A 148 -11.65 -0.90 -1.06
C ILE A 148 -12.03 -1.83 0.08
N VAL A 149 -11.03 -2.45 0.69
CA VAL A 149 -11.17 -3.34 1.85
C VAL A 149 -10.29 -2.82 2.97
N LYS A 150 -10.85 -2.74 4.17
CA LYS A 150 -10.08 -2.43 5.39
C LYS A 150 -9.60 -3.73 6.03
N VAL A 151 -8.29 -3.85 6.24
CA VAL A 151 -7.65 -5.03 6.82
C VAL A 151 -6.87 -4.68 8.08
N LEU A 152 -6.68 -5.64 8.98
CA LEU A 152 -5.87 -5.46 10.17
C LEU A 152 -4.38 -5.55 9.84
N THR A 153 -3.58 -4.63 10.38
CA THR A 153 -2.11 -4.64 10.25
C THR A 153 -1.50 -5.93 10.80
N LYS A 154 -2.06 -6.49 11.88
CA LYS A 154 -1.58 -7.76 12.45
C LYS A 154 -1.66 -8.92 11.44
N ASP A 155 -2.73 -8.98 10.64
CA ASP A 155 -2.87 -10.05 9.64
C ASP A 155 -1.88 -9.86 8.48
N LEU A 156 -1.54 -8.62 8.13
CA LEU A 156 -0.45 -8.33 7.18
C LEU A 156 0.91 -8.74 7.75
N ALA A 157 1.15 -8.52 9.04
CA ALA A 157 2.39 -8.93 9.71
C ALA A 157 2.56 -10.45 9.71
N GLU A 158 1.48 -11.22 9.91
CA GLU A 158 1.50 -12.69 9.85
C GLU A 158 1.92 -13.25 8.49
N ILE A 159 1.57 -12.57 7.39
CA ILE A 159 1.91 -12.98 6.02
C ILE A 159 3.15 -12.29 5.46
N ALA A 160 3.73 -11.32 6.18
CA ALA A 160 4.92 -10.60 5.75
C ALA A 160 6.09 -11.57 5.53
N SER A 161 6.78 -11.42 4.41
CA SER A 161 7.97 -12.22 4.11
C SER A 161 9.22 -11.68 4.82
N LYS A 162 9.21 -10.38 5.15
CA LYS A 162 10.29 -9.68 5.85
C LYS A 162 9.74 -8.40 6.47
N THR A 163 10.40 -7.93 7.53
CA THR A 163 10.17 -6.60 8.11
C THR A 163 11.45 -5.76 8.06
N ILE A 164 11.31 -4.44 8.01
CA ILE A 164 12.42 -3.49 8.04
C ILE A 164 12.13 -2.47 9.14
N SER A 165 12.88 -2.55 10.24
CA SER A 165 12.74 -1.63 11.37
C SER A 165 13.05 -0.19 10.97
N LYS A 166 12.24 0.77 11.44
CA LYS A 166 12.48 2.20 11.29
C LYS A 166 13.56 2.71 12.25
N TRP A 167 13.81 1.99 13.32
CA TRP A 167 14.73 2.39 14.39
C TRP A 167 16.02 1.55 14.35
N GLU A 168 17.12 2.16 14.77
CA GLU A 168 18.35 1.41 15.03
C GLU A 168 18.17 0.57 16.31
N ASN A 169 18.57 -0.68 16.25
CA ASN A 169 18.69 -1.54 17.44
C ASN A 169 20.00 -1.22 18.16
#